data_da2072f62cce581b001a3549d3b5072a
#
_entry.id   da2072f62cce581b001a3549d3b5072a
#
_cell.length_a   1.000
_cell.length_b   1.000
_cell.length_c   1.000
_cell.angle_alpha   90.00
_cell.angle_beta   90.00
_cell.angle_gamma   90.00
#
_symmetry.space_group_name_H-M   'P 1'
#
loop_
_entity.id
_entity.type
_entity.pdbx_description
1 polymer ?
#
loop_
_entity_poly.entity_id
_entity_poly.type
_entity_poly.pdbx_seq_one_letter_code
_entity_poly.pdbx_strand_id
1 'polypeptide(L)'
;RQMCIRDRYRTQQWLQGKNLDRSSGFGPWMVPAEHFDPVAEGAVLRTWVNGELRQEHSVTDLVFKPQDLVDYISNFASLAPGDVIVTGTPEGVGHGMTPPQYLADGDEVRIAIDGIGEICNRINC
;
A
#
# COMPACT_ATOMS: atom_id res chain seq x y z
N ARG A 1 13.59 4.89 -6.00
CA ARG A 1 13.13 6.03 -6.85
C ARG A 1 11.74 6.52 -6.51
N GLN A 2 10.81 5.67 -6.11
CA GLN A 2 9.44 6.08 -5.78
C GLN A 2 9.35 7.08 -4.63
N MET A 3 10.36 7.11 -3.79
CA MET A 3 10.37 7.93 -2.58
C MET A 3 11.01 9.31 -2.76
N CYS A 4 11.52 9.61 -3.96
CA CYS A 4 12.00 10.95 -4.25
C CYS A 4 10.79 11.89 -4.29
N ILE A 5 10.61 12.69 -3.24
CA ILE A 5 9.57 13.71 -3.09
C ILE A 5 9.46 14.56 -4.35
N ARG A 6 10.60 14.92 -4.93
CA ARG A 6 10.69 15.68 -6.18
C ARG A 6 9.85 15.08 -7.30
N ASP A 7 9.88 13.76 -7.48
CA ASP A 7 9.16 13.10 -8.57
C ASP A 7 7.67 12.97 -8.27
N ARG A 8 7.30 12.81 -7.00
CA ARG A 8 5.91 12.71 -6.55
C ARG A 8 5.16 14.05 -6.67
N TYR A 9 5.83 15.16 -6.36
CA TYR A 9 5.23 16.51 -6.39
C TYR A 9 5.52 17.29 -7.67
N ARG A 10 6.06 16.64 -8.69
CA ARG A 10 6.36 17.26 -9.98
C ARG A 10 5.09 17.73 -10.71
N THR A 11 3.97 17.09 -10.45
CA THR A 11 2.64 17.46 -10.97
C THR A 11 1.60 17.35 -9.85
N GLN A 12 0.46 18.03 -10.01
CA GLN A 12 -0.67 17.92 -9.08
C GLN A 12 -1.29 16.51 -9.09
N GLN A 13 -1.16 15.79 -10.19
CA GLN A 13 -1.62 14.40 -10.32
C GLN A 13 -0.47 13.43 -9.99
N TRP A 14 -0.71 12.50 -9.10
CA TRP A 14 0.31 11.57 -8.57
C TRP A 14 0.62 10.39 -9.49
N LEU A 15 -0.04 10.29 -10.65
CA LEU A 15 0.10 9.17 -11.56
C LEU A 15 1.57 8.89 -11.91
N GLN A 16 2.32 9.91 -12.32
CA GLN A 16 3.73 9.77 -12.69
C GLN A 16 4.60 9.34 -11.50
N GLY A 17 4.36 9.91 -10.31
CA GLY A 17 5.10 9.56 -9.09
C GLY A 17 4.77 8.18 -8.53
N LYS A 18 3.73 7.51 -9.04
CA LYS A 18 3.28 6.17 -8.62
C LYS A 18 3.57 5.06 -9.63
N ASN A 19 4.02 5.41 -10.84
CA ASN A 19 4.22 4.47 -11.95
C ASN A 19 5.67 4.43 -12.44
N LEU A 20 6.64 4.66 -11.57
CA LEU A 20 8.05 4.48 -11.89
C LEU A 20 8.41 2.99 -11.84
N ASP A 21 9.28 2.56 -12.75
CA ASP A 21 9.79 1.21 -12.76
C ASP A 21 10.39 0.82 -11.41
N ARG A 22 10.05 -0.38 -10.93
CA ARG A 22 10.53 -0.94 -9.66
C ARG A 22 10.24 -0.05 -8.45
N SER A 23 9.14 0.68 -8.49
CA SER A 23 8.81 1.64 -7.44
C SER A 23 7.78 1.12 -6.43
N SER A 24 7.20 -0.06 -6.66
CA SER A 24 6.22 -0.68 -5.77
C SER A 24 6.59 -2.12 -5.49
N GLY A 25 6.52 -2.52 -4.22
CA GLY A 25 6.55 -3.92 -3.84
C GLY A 25 5.19 -4.55 -4.12
N PHE A 26 5.17 -5.77 -4.67
CA PHE A 26 3.96 -6.53 -4.95
C PHE A 26 4.22 -8.03 -4.80
N GLY A 27 3.34 -8.75 -4.12
CA GLY A 27 3.53 -10.16 -3.80
C GLY A 27 4.05 -10.36 -2.37
N PRO A 28 4.73 -11.48 -2.05
CA PRO A 28 5.20 -12.53 -2.96
C PRO A 28 4.12 -13.49 -3.45
N TRP A 29 2.93 -13.49 -2.87
CA TRP A 29 1.80 -14.33 -3.27
C TRP A 29 0.48 -13.56 -3.21
N MET A 30 -0.56 -14.15 -3.72
CA MET A 30 -1.94 -13.70 -3.60
C MET A 30 -2.73 -14.74 -2.81
N VAL A 31 -3.54 -14.28 -1.85
CA VAL A 31 -4.46 -15.13 -1.11
C VAL A 31 -5.87 -14.88 -1.62
N PRO A 32 -6.54 -15.87 -2.22
CA PRO A 32 -7.94 -15.75 -2.62
C PRO A 32 -8.85 -15.49 -1.42
N ALA A 33 -9.86 -14.63 -1.59
CA ALA A 33 -10.80 -14.28 -0.52
C ALA A 33 -11.60 -15.49 0.01
N GLU A 34 -11.76 -16.52 -0.80
CA GLU A 34 -12.39 -17.79 -0.38
C GLU A 34 -11.56 -18.59 0.63
N HIS A 35 -10.24 -18.35 0.68
CA HIS A 35 -9.36 -18.98 1.67
C HIS A 35 -9.17 -18.11 2.90
N PHE A 36 -9.11 -16.79 2.72
CA PHE A 36 -8.97 -15.82 3.80
C PHE A 36 -9.45 -14.46 3.35
N ASP A 37 -10.52 -13.95 3.98
CA ASP A 37 -11.01 -12.59 3.78
C ASP A 37 -10.50 -11.69 4.92
N PRO A 38 -9.50 -10.84 4.68
CA PRO A 38 -8.90 -10.02 5.73
C PRO A 38 -9.89 -9.00 6.34
N VAL A 39 -10.92 -8.60 5.60
CA VAL A 39 -11.95 -7.69 6.11
C VAL A 39 -12.90 -8.42 7.05
N ALA A 40 -13.35 -9.61 6.68
CA ALA A 40 -14.23 -10.45 7.52
C ALA A 40 -13.53 -10.92 8.79
N GLU A 41 -12.24 -11.25 8.70
CA GLU A 41 -11.42 -11.73 9.83
C GLU A 41 -10.89 -10.60 10.71
N GLY A 42 -11.07 -9.34 10.32
CA GLY A 42 -10.57 -8.18 11.08
C GLY A 42 -9.04 -8.12 11.13
N ALA A 43 -8.38 -8.56 10.07
CA ALA A 43 -6.92 -8.62 10.00
C ALA A 43 -6.28 -7.25 10.24
N VAL A 44 -5.08 -7.25 10.82
CA VAL A 44 -4.31 -6.02 11.07
C VAL A 44 -3.18 -5.92 10.07
N LEU A 45 -3.09 -4.75 9.43
CA LEU A 45 -1.95 -4.35 8.61
C LEU A 45 -0.94 -3.62 9.48
N ARG A 46 0.33 -4.01 9.36
CA ARG A 46 1.45 -3.35 10.05
C ARG A 46 2.55 -3.00 9.07
N THR A 47 3.14 -1.84 9.26
CA THR A 47 4.30 -1.38 8.48
C THR A 47 5.43 -0.98 9.43
N TRP A 48 6.63 -1.50 9.19
CA TRP A 48 7.85 -1.10 9.89
C TRP A 48 8.84 -0.47 8.91
N VAL A 49 9.55 0.52 9.40
CA VAL A 49 10.71 1.11 8.71
C VAL A 49 11.93 0.93 9.62
N ASN A 50 12.95 0.22 9.14
CA ASN A 50 14.15 -0.10 9.93
C ASN A 50 13.83 -0.74 11.29
N GLY A 51 12.78 -1.58 11.34
CA GLY A 51 12.32 -2.23 12.56
C GLY A 51 11.40 -1.38 13.45
N GLU A 52 11.24 -0.08 13.18
CA GLU A 52 10.32 0.79 13.89
C GLU A 52 8.90 0.69 13.32
N LEU A 53 7.91 0.42 14.17
CA LEU A 53 6.51 0.36 13.79
C LEU A 53 6.02 1.76 13.40
N ARG A 54 5.50 1.90 12.18
CA ARG A 54 5.01 3.16 11.60
C ARG A 54 3.52 3.19 11.39
N GLN A 55 2.94 2.04 11.06
CA GLN A 55 1.51 1.90 10.82
C GLN A 55 1.03 0.61 11.47
N GLU A 56 -0.12 0.67 12.15
CA GLU A 56 -0.84 -0.49 12.67
C GLU A 56 -2.34 -0.18 12.65
N HIS A 57 -3.08 -0.82 11.74
CA HIS A 57 -4.51 -0.57 11.56
C HIS A 57 -5.24 -1.83 11.15
N SER A 58 -6.47 -1.97 11.61
CA SER A 58 -7.37 -3.00 11.10
C SER A 58 -7.74 -2.74 9.65
N VAL A 59 -7.80 -3.77 8.81
CA VAL A 59 -8.34 -3.68 7.45
C VAL A 59 -9.82 -3.32 7.44
N THR A 60 -10.52 -3.49 8.57
CA THR A 60 -11.92 -3.05 8.72
C THR A 60 -12.10 -1.54 8.75
N ASP A 61 -11.02 -0.78 8.97
CA ASP A 61 -11.03 0.69 8.99
C ASP A 61 -11.09 1.32 7.59
N LEU A 62 -11.13 0.48 6.54
CA LEU A 62 -11.33 0.96 5.17
C LEU A 62 -12.62 1.76 5.04
N VAL A 63 -12.51 3.01 4.54
CA VAL A 63 -13.66 3.90 4.29
C VAL A 63 -14.57 3.29 3.23
N PHE A 64 -14.00 2.75 2.17
CA PHE A 64 -14.69 2.01 1.13
C PHE A 64 -14.23 0.56 1.14
N LYS A 65 -15.17 -0.37 1.19
CA LYS A 65 -14.87 -1.80 1.12
C LYS A 65 -14.42 -2.19 -0.29
N PRO A 66 -13.68 -3.29 -0.46
CA PRO A 66 -13.27 -3.75 -1.78
C PRO A 66 -14.40 -3.85 -2.80
N GLN A 67 -15.59 -4.33 -2.39
CA GLN A 67 -16.76 -4.42 -3.25
C GLN A 67 -17.24 -3.05 -3.74
N ASP A 68 -17.27 -2.04 -2.88
CA ASP A 68 -17.66 -0.67 -3.24
C ASP A 68 -16.74 -0.10 -4.33
N LEU A 69 -15.43 -0.42 -4.24
CA LEU A 69 -14.44 0.02 -5.23
C LEU A 69 -14.62 -0.68 -6.57
N VAL A 70 -14.89 -1.99 -6.56
CA VAL A 70 -15.18 -2.75 -7.78
C VAL A 70 -16.44 -2.19 -8.45
N ASP A 71 -17.51 -1.99 -7.70
CA ASP A 71 -18.79 -1.46 -8.21
C ASP A 71 -18.59 -0.07 -8.79
N TYR A 72 -17.86 0.80 -8.09
CA TYR A 72 -17.58 2.17 -8.57
C TYR A 72 -16.77 2.19 -9.86
N ILE A 73 -15.68 1.43 -9.92
CA ILE A 73 -14.79 1.40 -11.09
C ILE A 73 -15.52 0.79 -12.30
N SER A 74 -16.33 -0.23 -12.11
CA SER A 74 -17.07 -0.91 -13.17
C SER A 74 -18.07 0.00 -13.89
N ASN A 75 -18.42 1.16 -13.30
CA ASN A 75 -19.29 2.13 -13.98
C ASN A 75 -18.58 2.88 -15.14
N PHE A 76 -17.25 2.92 -15.18
CA PHE A 76 -16.51 3.66 -16.20
C PHE A 76 -15.34 2.88 -16.83
N ALA A 77 -14.95 1.74 -16.26
CA ALA A 77 -13.88 0.90 -16.79
C ALA A 77 -14.25 -0.58 -16.67
N SER A 78 -13.90 -1.37 -17.68
CA SER A 78 -14.03 -2.82 -17.62
C SER A 78 -12.87 -3.40 -16.81
N LEU A 79 -13.19 -4.14 -15.76
CA LEU A 79 -12.21 -4.89 -14.97
C LEU A 79 -12.04 -6.30 -15.55
N ALA A 80 -10.80 -6.78 -15.55
CA ALA A 80 -10.43 -8.11 -16.01
C ALA A 80 -9.70 -8.89 -14.89
N PRO A 81 -9.71 -10.23 -14.93
CA PRO A 81 -8.89 -11.03 -14.03
C PRO A 81 -7.42 -10.63 -14.11
N GLY A 82 -6.82 -10.30 -12.96
CA GLY A 82 -5.45 -9.80 -12.87
C GLY A 82 -5.32 -8.29 -12.67
N ASP A 83 -6.41 -7.53 -12.81
CA ASP A 83 -6.41 -6.12 -12.44
C ASP A 83 -6.23 -5.95 -10.93
N VAL A 84 -5.48 -4.92 -10.55
CA VAL A 84 -5.14 -4.64 -9.16
C VAL A 84 -5.72 -3.29 -8.74
N ILE A 85 -6.53 -3.31 -7.69
CA ILE A 85 -7.10 -2.13 -7.07
C ILE A 85 -6.36 -1.86 -5.76
N VAL A 86 -5.72 -0.70 -5.66
CA VAL A 86 -5.04 -0.26 -4.44
C VAL A 86 -6.04 0.49 -3.57
N THR A 87 -6.38 -0.07 -2.40
CA THR A 87 -7.45 0.41 -1.53
C THR A 87 -7.07 1.63 -0.66
N GLY A 88 -5.83 2.08 -0.74
CA GLY A 88 -5.33 3.21 0.05
C GLY A 88 -4.34 2.79 1.14
N THR A 89 -4.03 3.70 2.02
CA THR A 89 -3.10 3.49 3.13
C THR A 89 -3.63 4.13 4.41
N PRO A 90 -3.43 3.51 5.59
CA PRO A 90 -3.77 4.12 6.86
C PRO A 90 -2.84 5.29 7.21
N GLU A 91 -3.10 5.96 8.32
CA GLU A 91 -2.23 6.98 8.89
C GLU A 91 -0.82 6.42 9.21
N GLY A 92 0.12 7.29 9.57
CA GLY A 92 1.52 6.91 9.86
C GLY A 92 2.44 7.02 8.65
N VAL A 93 1.95 7.57 7.52
CA VAL A 93 2.82 7.88 6.37
C VAL A 93 3.81 8.99 6.72
N GLY A 94 5.07 8.82 6.32
CA GLY A 94 6.14 9.74 6.68
C GLY A 94 5.89 11.20 6.29
N HIS A 95 5.15 11.47 5.22
CA HIS A 95 4.76 12.83 4.83
C HIS A 95 3.84 13.51 5.86
N GLY A 96 3.00 12.76 6.54
CA GLY A 96 2.08 13.28 7.57
C GLY A 96 2.70 13.45 8.95
N MET A 97 3.94 13.06 9.14
CA MET A 97 4.65 13.22 10.43
C MET A 97 5.10 14.66 10.65
N THR A 98 5.33 15.01 11.90
CA THR A 98 5.86 16.34 12.29
C THR A 98 7.14 16.18 13.12
N PRO A 99 8.35 16.47 12.58
CA PRO A 99 8.60 16.84 11.17
C PRO A 99 8.38 15.67 10.19
N PRO A 100 8.14 15.94 8.90
CA PRO A 100 8.00 14.89 7.90
C PRO A 100 9.24 13.99 7.82
N GLN A 101 9.03 12.67 7.74
CA GLN A 101 10.08 11.67 7.65
C GLN A 101 9.91 10.88 6.34
N TYR A 102 10.95 10.90 5.51
CA TYR A 102 10.93 10.22 4.22
C TYR A 102 11.92 9.08 4.22
N LEU A 103 11.62 8.07 3.39
CA LEU A 103 12.52 6.94 3.21
C LEU A 103 13.80 7.38 2.49
N ALA A 104 14.93 6.87 2.94
CA ALA A 104 16.25 7.10 2.38
C ALA A 104 16.80 5.84 1.70
N ASP A 105 17.89 6.01 0.97
CA ASP A 105 18.63 4.89 0.38
C ASP A 105 19.11 3.93 1.48
N GLY A 106 18.88 2.64 1.27
CA GLY A 106 19.23 1.59 2.23
C GLY A 106 18.16 1.29 3.28
N ASP A 107 17.13 2.11 3.44
CA ASP A 107 16.04 1.82 4.38
C ASP A 107 15.34 0.50 4.06
N GLU A 108 14.99 -0.23 5.09
CA GLU A 108 14.19 -1.44 5.01
C GLU A 108 12.74 -1.14 5.37
N VAL A 109 11.83 -1.50 4.46
CA VAL A 109 10.38 -1.41 4.69
C VAL A 109 9.80 -2.80 4.72
N ARG A 110 9.22 -3.19 5.86
CA ARG A 110 8.50 -4.44 6.05
C ARG A 110 7.03 -4.14 6.25
N ILE A 111 6.19 -4.86 5.52
CA ILE A 111 4.73 -4.75 5.61
C ILE A 111 4.18 -6.15 5.85
N ALA A 112 3.31 -6.30 6.83
CA ALA A 112 2.64 -7.56 7.14
C ALA A 112 1.13 -7.35 7.27
N ILE A 113 0.37 -8.36 6.87
CA ILE A 113 -1.08 -8.44 7.10
C ILE A 113 -1.35 -9.80 7.74
N ASP A 114 -2.05 -9.79 8.87
CA ASP A 114 -2.42 -11.02 9.60
C ASP A 114 -3.15 -11.99 8.66
N GLY A 115 -2.78 -13.26 8.70
CA GLY A 115 -3.35 -14.31 7.86
C GLY A 115 -2.94 -14.32 6.39
N ILE A 116 -2.31 -13.24 5.89
CA ILE A 116 -1.81 -13.17 4.50
C ILE A 116 -0.30 -13.41 4.45
N GLY A 117 0.46 -12.73 5.31
CA GLY A 117 1.92 -12.83 5.32
C GLY A 117 2.61 -11.47 5.26
N GLU A 118 3.86 -11.48 4.85
CA GLU A 118 4.68 -10.26 4.85
C GLU A 118 5.50 -10.08 3.58
N ILE A 119 5.82 -8.83 3.30
CA ILE A 119 6.77 -8.43 2.26
C ILE A 119 7.80 -7.49 2.87
N CYS A 120 9.07 -7.70 2.52
CA CYS A 120 10.18 -6.88 2.97
C CYS A 120 10.96 -6.37 1.76
N ASN A 121 11.14 -5.05 1.68
CA ASN A 121 11.84 -4.40 0.59
C ASN A 121 12.89 -3.43 1.12
N ARG A 122 14.03 -3.37 0.43
CA ARG A 122 15.05 -2.35 0.67
C ARG A 122 14.92 -1.22 -0.35
N ILE A 123 15.00 0.01 0.13
CA ILE A 123 14.92 1.21 -0.70
C ILE A 123 16.26 1.43 -1.39
N ASN A 124 16.21 1.66 -2.70
CA ASN A 124 17.36 2.07 -3.51
C ASN A 124 16.96 3.35 -4.26
N CYS A 125 17.59 4.46 -3.95
CA CYS A 125 17.35 5.78 -4.56
C CYS A 125 18.34 6.13 -5.66
#